data_68d349ec8d7293f0b014355ceff5299a
#
_entry.id   68d349ec8d7293f0b014355ceff5299a
#
_cell.length_a   1.000
_cell.length_b   1.000
_cell.length_c   1.000
_cell.angle_alpha   90.00
_cell.angle_beta   90.00
_cell.angle_gamma   90.00
#
_symmetry.space_group_name_H-M   'P 1'
#
loop_
_entity.id
_entity.type
_entity.pdbx_description
1 polymer ?
#
loop_
_entity_poly.entity_id
_entity_poly.type
_entity_poly.pdbx_seq_one_letter_code
_entity_poly.pdbx_strand_id
1 'polypeptide(L)'
;WGASLKGDLALAGKKPSVDIPFSELVNDVNSIFMGNLELTNSRYGFYIDAINVDTDSNDRVLGQKISYKINQATVAFGAFYRAFTYELGGNHLFGEPRRIAIDPTVGARWTKLKAEVQSDTFGLKLSKKAEWTDPFVGARLTADLTNRLNLSVLTQIGGLDTDNKKTHNHEVYLGY
;
A
#
# COMPACT_ATOMS: atom_id res chain seq x y z
N TRP A 1 -0.61 -7.28 -1.47
CA TRP A 1 0.08 -6.29 -0.63
C TRP A 1 1.54 -6.69 -0.43
N GLY A 2 2.44 -5.72 -0.50
CA GLY A 2 3.85 -5.89 -0.24
C GLY A 2 4.43 -4.63 0.37
N ALA A 3 5.10 -4.73 1.51
CA ALA A 3 5.80 -3.63 2.14
C ALA A 3 7.16 -4.10 2.65
N SER A 4 8.14 -3.21 2.64
CA SER A 4 9.38 -3.34 3.39
C SER A 4 9.46 -2.18 4.38
N LEU A 5 9.97 -2.43 5.56
CA LEU A 5 10.15 -1.39 6.58
C LEU A 5 11.64 -1.04 6.65
N LYS A 6 11.98 0.22 6.27
CA LYS A 6 13.33 0.77 6.43
C LYS A 6 13.26 2.03 7.28
N GLY A 7 14.07 2.12 8.31
CA GLY A 7 14.11 3.30 9.15
C GLY A 7 15.12 3.19 10.29
N ASP A 8 15.41 4.31 10.92
CA ASP A 8 16.26 4.39 12.10
C ASP A 8 15.39 4.44 13.36
N LEU A 9 15.57 3.48 14.24
CA LEU A 9 14.96 3.48 15.56
C LEU A 9 15.94 4.16 16.54
N ALA A 10 15.61 5.36 17.03
CA ALA A 10 16.38 5.98 18.09
C ALA A 10 16.05 5.30 19.42
N LEU A 11 16.89 4.36 19.88
CA LEU A 11 16.80 3.68 21.16
C LEU A 11 18.02 4.06 21.99
N ALA A 12 17.80 4.73 23.12
CA ALA A 12 18.83 5.00 24.15
C ALA A 12 20.17 5.55 23.60
N GLY A 13 20.12 6.52 22.67
CA GLY A 13 21.31 7.14 22.09
C GLY A 13 22.02 6.34 20.99
N LYS A 14 21.54 5.16 20.64
CA LYS A 14 21.95 4.40 19.45
C LYS A 14 20.85 4.48 18.39
N LYS A 15 21.25 4.53 17.10
CA LYS A 15 20.34 4.51 15.95
C LYS A 15 20.51 3.17 15.22
N PRO A 16 19.97 2.05 15.72
CA PRO A 16 19.96 0.84 14.91
C PRO A 16 19.08 1.07 13.71
N SER A 17 19.62 0.83 12.52
CA SER A 17 18.81 0.78 11.29
C SER A 17 17.97 -0.49 11.31
N VAL A 18 16.68 -0.34 11.06
CA VAL A 18 15.77 -1.47 10.86
C VAL A 18 15.60 -1.61 9.36
N ASP A 19 15.96 -2.75 8.83
CA ASP A 19 15.73 -3.15 7.44
C ASP A 19 15.06 -4.52 7.47
N ILE A 20 13.71 -4.52 7.48
CA ILE A 20 12.92 -5.75 7.47
C ILE A 20 12.43 -5.97 6.04
N PRO A 21 12.94 -7.00 5.35
CA PRO A 21 12.53 -7.30 3.98
C PRO A 21 11.09 -7.81 3.95
N PHE A 22 10.44 -7.62 2.79
CA PHE A 22 9.06 -8.06 2.56
C PHE A 22 8.82 -9.54 2.89
N SER A 23 9.78 -10.42 2.57
CA SER A 23 9.67 -11.87 2.83
C SER A 23 9.55 -12.23 4.31
N GLU A 24 10.14 -11.45 5.20
CA GLU A 24 10.02 -11.64 6.65
C GLU A 24 8.67 -11.10 7.14
N LEU A 25 8.27 -9.90 6.67
CA LEU A 25 6.99 -9.31 7.06
C LEU A 25 5.78 -10.16 6.65
N VAL A 26 5.83 -10.83 5.50
CA VAL A 26 4.72 -11.68 5.03
C VAL A 26 4.49 -12.89 5.94
N ASN A 27 5.56 -13.48 6.46
CA ASN A 27 5.45 -14.64 7.34
C ASN A 27 4.87 -14.30 8.72
N ASP A 28 4.98 -13.03 9.13
CA ASP A 28 4.56 -12.51 10.43
C ASP A 28 3.21 -11.76 10.37
N VAL A 29 2.54 -11.73 9.20
CA VAL A 29 1.22 -11.12 9.07
C VAL A 29 0.19 -11.94 9.85
N ASN A 30 -0.40 -11.32 10.86
CA ASN A 30 -1.48 -11.90 11.65
C ASN A 30 -2.84 -11.71 10.97
N SER A 31 -3.08 -10.51 10.44
CA SER A 31 -4.29 -10.23 9.67
C SER A 31 -4.06 -9.13 8.63
N ILE A 32 -4.76 -9.26 7.51
CA ILE A 32 -4.82 -8.24 6.47
C ILE A 32 -6.27 -8.06 6.03
N PHE A 33 -6.69 -6.81 5.99
CA PHE A 33 -7.97 -6.41 5.40
C PHE A 33 -7.70 -5.41 4.28
N MET A 34 -8.25 -5.66 3.10
CA MET A 34 -8.17 -4.75 1.95
C MET A 34 -9.56 -4.59 1.35
N GLY A 35 -9.89 -3.36 0.98
CA GLY A 35 -11.14 -3.03 0.31
C GLY A 35 -10.96 -1.88 -0.67
N ASN A 36 -11.61 -1.99 -1.82
CA ASN A 36 -11.68 -0.96 -2.83
C ASN A 36 -13.14 -0.70 -3.20
N LEU A 37 -13.49 0.56 -3.33
CA LEU A 37 -14.76 1.00 -3.88
C LEU A 37 -14.49 2.04 -4.98
N GLU A 38 -15.02 1.80 -6.17
CA GLU A 38 -14.92 2.71 -7.29
C GLU A 38 -16.30 3.08 -7.83
N LEU A 39 -16.49 4.38 -8.07
CA LEU A 39 -17.65 4.94 -8.75
C LEU A 39 -17.19 5.63 -10.03
N THR A 40 -17.69 5.19 -11.17
CA THR A 40 -17.24 5.71 -12.47
C THR A 40 -18.39 5.84 -13.46
N ASN A 41 -18.28 6.84 -14.35
CA ASN A 41 -19.14 7.01 -15.53
C ASN A 41 -18.39 6.64 -16.85
N SER A 42 -17.36 5.78 -16.74
CA SER A 42 -16.46 5.37 -17.83
C SER A 42 -15.45 6.43 -18.29
N ARG A 43 -15.61 7.69 -17.94
CA ARG A 43 -14.68 8.80 -18.29
C ARG A 43 -14.03 9.43 -17.06
N TYR A 44 -14.79 9.59 -15.99
CA TYR A 44 -14.33 10.07 -14.70
C TYR A 44 -14.70 9.06 -13.63
N GLY A 45 -13.92 8.97 -12.59
CA GLY A 45 -14.26 8.17 -11.45
C GLY A 45 -13.63 8.66 -10.17
N PHE A 46 -14.20 8.19 -9.07
CA PHE A 46 -13.69 8.36 -7.71
C PHE A 46 -13.48 6.99 -7.13
N TYR A 47 -12.47 6.85 -6.32
CA TYR A 47 -12.20 5.59 -5.63
C TYR A 47 -11.78 5.82 -4.18
N ILE A 48 -12.03 4.81 -3.38
CA ILE A 48 -11.58 4.69 -2.00
C ILE A 48 -10.88 3.35 -1.88
N ASP A 49 -9.62 3.38 -1.47
CA ASP A 49 -8.84 2.19 -1.14
C ASP A 49 -8.58 2.18 0.36
N ALA A 50 -8.81 1.05 1.00
CA ALA A 50 -8.53 0.85 2.41
C ALA A 50 -7.70 -0.41 2.61
N ILE A 51 -6.61 -0.29 3.35
CA ILE A 51 -5.73 -1.41 3.73
C ILE A 51 -5.48 -1.31 5.22
N ASN A 52 -5.69 -2.41 5.93
CA ASN A 52 -5.26 -2.58 7.31
C ASN A 52 -4.44 -3.85 7.42
N VAL A 53 -3.25 -3.74 8.00
CA VAL A 53 -2.32 -4.84 8.19
C VAL A 53 -1.87 -4.89 9.63
N ASP A 54 -2.04 -6.04 10.25
CA ASP A 54 -1.54 -6.35 11.57
C ASP A 54 -0.42 -7.39 11.45
N THR A 55 0.75 -7.05 11.96
CA THR A 55 1.93 -7.94 12.00
C THR A 55 2.35 -8.13 13.44
N ASP A 56 2.54 -9.38 13.85
CA ASP A 56 3.00 -9.76 15.19
C ASP A 56 4.15 -10.74 15.05
N SER A 57 5.36 -10.32 15.41
CA SER A 57 6.55 -11.13 15.32
C SER A 57 7.24 -11.30 16.67
N ASN A 58 7.79 -12.49 16.89
CA ASN A 58 8.54 -12.84 18.06
C ASN A 58 9.92 -13.33 17.64
N ASP A 59 10.93 -12.51 17.83
CA ASP A 59 12.31 -12.84 17.49
C ASP A 59 13.19 -13.00 18.74
N ARG A 60 14.27 -13.77 18.58
CA ARG A 60 15.30 -13.91 19.60
C ARG A 60 16.57 -13.19 19.15
N VAL A 61 16.81 -12.01 19.72
CA VAL A 61 18.05 -11.26 19.50
C VAL A 61 18.98 -11.45 20.70
N LEU A 62 20.18 -11.98 20.47
CA LEU A 62 21.18 -12.29 21.51
C LEU A 62 20.63 -13.20 22.62
N GLY A 63 19.77 -14.18 22.27
CA GLY A 63 19.18 -15.11 23.24
C GLY A 63 17.99 -14.56 24.04
N GLN A 64 17.59 -13.32 23.77
CA GLN A 64 16.48 -12.64 24.45
C GLN A 64 15.25 -12.57 23.52
N LYS A 65 14.06 -12.83 24.10
CA LYS A 65 12.80 -12.76 23.38
C LYS A 65 12.38 -11.29 23.24
N ILE A 66 12.28 -10.83 22.00
CA ILE A 66 11.77 -9.51 21.65
C ILE A 66 10.52 -9.72 20.81
N SER A 67 9.42 -9.10 21.23
CA SER A 67 8.16 -9.12 20.50
C SER A 67 7.92 -7.76 19.87
N TYR A 68 7.58 -7.72 18.57
CA TYR A 68 7.13 -6.49 17.91
C TYR A 68 5.74 -6.67 17.36
N LYS A 69 4.94 -5.62 17.52
CA LYS A 69 3.61 -5.51 16.91
C LYS A 69 3.58 -4.27 16.04
N ILE A 70 3.20 -4.44 14.79
CA ILE A 70 3.03 -3.35 13.84
C ILE A 70 1.60 -3.39 13.34
N ASN A 71 0.86 -2.30 13.56
CA ASN A 71 -0.44 -2.08 12.96
C ASN A 71 -0.32 -0.90 11.99
N GLN A 72 -0.67 -1.14 10.73
CA GLN A 72 -0.71 -0.12 9.70
C GLN A 72 -2.11 -0.07 9.12
N ALA A 73 -2.72 1.12 9.16
CA ALA A 73 -3.97 1.42 8.48
C ALA A 73 -3.72 2.53 7.44
N THR A 74 -4.19 2.32 6.23
CA THR A 74 -4.09 3.29 5.13
C THR A 74 -5.45 3.41 4.46
N VAL A 75 -5.89 4.66 4.24
CA VAL A 75 -7.09 4.97 3.46
C VAL A 75 -6.73 6.02 2.42
N ALA A 76 -6.93 5.70 1.15
CA ALA A 76 -6.73 6.60 0.04
C ALA A 76 -8.06 6.99 -0.60
N PHE A 77 -8.23 8.27 -0.88
CA PHE A 77 -9.32 8.83 -1.66
C PHE A 77 -8.74 9.42 -2.93
N GLY A 78 -9.23 9.00 -4.07
CA GLY A 78 -8.72 9.49 -5.34
C GLY A 78 -9.80 9.71 -6.38
N ALA A 79 -9.44 10.53 -7.37
CA ALA A 79 -10.19 10.71 -8.59
C ALA A 79 -9.30 10.36 -9.78
N PHE A 80 -9.92 9.93 -10.86
CA PHE A 80 -9.23 9.68 -12.12
C PHE A 80 -10.02 10.21 -13.32
N TYR A 81 -9.29 10.41 -14.40
CA TYR A 81 -9.84 10.76 -15.70
C TYR A 81 -9.30 9.78 -16.74
N ARG A 82 -10.17 9.17 -17.56
CA ARG A 82 -9.77 8.32 -18.68
C ARG A 82 -9.23 9.16 -19.81
N ALA A 83 -7.90 9.34 -19.82
CA ALA A 83 -7.23 10.19 -20.79
C ALA A 83 -7.03 9.50 -22.15
N PHE A 84 -6.82 8.19 -22.12
CA PHE A 84 -6.55 7.41 -23.33
C PHE A 84 -7.23 6.05 -23.25
N THR A 85 -7.78 5.63 -24.38
CA THR A 85 -8.36 4.30 -24.59
C THR A 85 -8.00 3.81 -25.98
N TYR A 86 -7.53 2.58 -26.08
CA TYR A 86 -7.24 1.91 -27.34
C TYR A 86 -7.89 0.53 -27.37
N GLU A 87 -8.63 0.22 -28.43
CA GLU A 87 -9.28 -1.07 -28.62
C GLU A 87 -8.29 -2.10 -29.18
N LEU A 88 -8.20 -3.25 -28.51
CA LEU A 88 -7.28 -4.34 -28.86
C LEU A 88 -7.85 -5.32 -29.90
N GLY A 89 -9.14 -5.14 -30.28
CA GLY A 89 -9.86 -6.14 -31.06
C GLY A 89 -10.34 -7.34 -30.25
N GLY A 90 -11.41 -7.96 -30.72
CA GLY A 90 -12.12 -8.99 -29.96
C GLY A 90 -12.92 -8.42 -28.79
N ASN A 91 -13.77 -9.23 -28.19
CA ASN A 91 -14.69 -8.80 -27.16
C ASN A 91 -14.46 -9.56 -25.85
N HIS A 92 -14.86 -8.96 -24.74
CA HIS A 92 -15.09 -9.62 -23.46
C HIS A 92 -16.24 -10.64 -23.55
N LEU A 93 -16.37 -11.45 -22.50
CA LEU A 93 -17.50 -12.37 -22.32
C LEU A 93 -18.87 -11.69 -22.37
N PHE A 94 -18.93 -10.41 -21.98
CA PHE A 94 -20.17 -9.61 -21.96
C PHE A 94 -20.36 -8.76 -23.23
N GLY A 95 -19.55 -8.97 -24.28
CA GLY A 95 -19.71 -8.34 -25.57
C GLY A 95 -19.04 -6.98 -25.74
N GLU A 96 -18.45 -6.40 -24.72
CA GLU A 96 -17.70 -5.14 -24.84
C GLU A 96 -16.34 -5.33 -25.50
N PRO A 97 -15.83 -4.36 -26.30
CA PRO A 97 -14.50 -4.45 -26.90
C PRO A 97 -13.41 -4.51 -25.84
N ARG A 98 -12.42 -5.36 -26.08
CA ARG A 98 -11.19 -5.40 -25.26
C ARG A 98 -10.39 -4.12 -25.48
N ARG A 99 -9.85 -3.54 -24.42
CA ARG A 99 -9.17 -2.24 -24.48
C ARG A 99 -7.95 -2.16 -23.56
N ILE A 100 -7.07 -1.21 -23.88
CA ILE A 100 -6.08 -0.64 -22.97
C ILE A 100 -6.54 0.78 -22.65
N ALA A 101 -6.45 1.19 -21.39
CA ALA A 101 -6.76 2.53 -20.96
C ALA A 101 -5.68 3.08 -20.02
N ILE A 102 -5.46 4.38 -20.07
CA ILE A 102 -4.57 5.13 -19.18
C ILE A 102 -5.39 6.21 -18.50
N ASP A 103 -5.39 6.15 -17.18
CA ASP A 103 -6.16 7.01 -16.31
C ASP A 103 -5.20 7.78 -15.37
N PRO A 104 -4.83 9.05 -15.63
CA PRO A 104 -4.21 9.91 -14.61
C PRO A 104 -5.06 9.97 -13.35
N THR A 105 -4.40 9.93 -12.19
CA THR A 105 -5.04 9.91 -10.87
C THR A 105 -4.49 11.01 -9.98
N VAL A 106 -5.34 11.53 -9.10
CA VAL A 106 -4.99 12.50 -8.06
C VAL A 106 -5.80 12.21 -6.81
N GLY A 107 -5.21 12.43 -5.64
CA GLY A 107 -5.93 12.18 -4.41
C GLY A 107 -5.13 12.50 -3.15
N ALA A 108 -5.60 11.97 -2.04
CA ALA A 108 -4.94 12.05 -0.73
C ALA A 108 -4.98 10.68 -0.05
N ARG A 109 -3.90 10.35 0.64
CA ARG A 109 -3.72 9.12 1.41
C ARG A 109 -3.48 9.43 2.86
N TRP A 110 -4.38 8.99 3.73
CA TRP A 110 -4.20 8.99 5.15
C TRP A 110 -3.56 7.68 5.58
N THR A 111 -2.50 7.77 6.38
CA THR A 111 -1.78 6.61 6.91
C THR A 111 -1.62 6.75 8.41
N LYS A 112 -1.89 5.66 9.12
CA LYS A 112 -1.64 5.51 10.55
C LYS A 112 -0.77 4.30 10.77
N LEU A 113 0.36 4.51 11.43
CA LEU A 113 1.32 3.47 11.80
C LEU A 113 1.45 3.43 13.31
N LYS A 114 1.29 2.25 13.90
CA LYS A 114 1.55 1.99 15.30
C LYS A 114 2.56 0.86 15.41
N ALA A 115 3.69 1.12 16.05
CA ALA A 115 4.72 0.14 16.30
C ALA A 115 4.90 -0.02 17.81
N GLU A 116 4.84 -1.26 18.29
CA GLU A 116 5.11 -1.62 19.68
C GLU A 116 6.27 -2.62 19.71
N VAL A 117 7.22 -2.38 20.59
CA VAL A 117 8.34 -3.28 20.87
C VAL A 117 8.31 -3.62 22.36
N GLN A 118 8.30 -4.91 22.67
CA GLN A 118 8.31 -5.40 24.03
C GLN A 118 9.49 -6.35 24.23
N SER A 119 10.25 -6.13 25.33
CA SER A 119 11.28 -7.03 25.78
C SER A 119 10.94 -7.53 27.17
N ASP A 120 10.66 -8.82 27.30
CA ASP A 120 10.30 -9.44 28.57
C ASP A 120 11.48 -9.44 29.54
N THR A 121 12.71 -9.54 29.04
CA THR A 121 13.94 -9.60 29.84
C THR A 121 14.25 -8.27 30.54
N PHE A 122 13.91 -7.15 29.94
CA PHE A 122 14.17 -5.82 30.49
C PHE A 122 12.92 -5.12 31.03
N GLY A 123 11.77 -5.75 30.98
CA GLY A 123 10.50 -5.12 31.35
C GLY A 123 10.17 -3.84 30.51
N LEU A 124 10.79 -3.70 29.35
CA LEU A 124 10.64 -2.51 28.50
C LEU A 124 9.51 -2.70 27.50
N LYS A 125 8.59 -1.76 27.51
CA LYS A 125 7.55 -1.62 26.50
C LYS A 125 7.64 -0.24 25.87
N LEU A 126 7.95 -0.18 24.59
CA LEU A 126 7.99 1.04 23.80
C LEU A 126 6.86 1.00 22.77
N SER A 127 6.10 2.07 22.68
CA SER A 127 5.05 2.23 21.68
C SER A 127 5.24 3.57 20.99
N LYS A 128 5.24 3.56 19.64
CA LYS A 128 5.23 4.77 18.81
C LYS A 128 4.04 4.74 17.88
N LYS A 129 3.39 5.87 17.74
CA LYS A 129 2.29 6.11 16.80
C LYS A 129 2.67 7.28 15.89
N ALA A 130 2.50 7.09 14.59
CA ALA A 130 2.60 8.14 13.60
C ALA A 130 1.32 8.15 12.77
N GLU A 131 0.88 9.34 12.38
CA GLU A 131 -0.31 9.55 11.58
C GLU A 131 -0.06 10.75 10.67
N TRP A 132 -0.35 10.60 9.38
CA TRP A 132 -0.13 11.66 8.40
C TRP A 132 -1.07 11.51 7.21
N THR A 133 -1.20 12.59 6.44
CA THR A 133 -1.95 12.61 5.19
C THR A 133 -1.07 13.16 4.08
N ASP A 134 -0.92 12.40 3.00
CA ASP A 134 -0.12 12.76 1.84
C ASP A 134 -1.01 13.01 0.63
N PRO A 135 -0.94 14.18 -0.01
CA PRO A 135 -1.46 14.33 -1.36
C PRO A 135 -0.62 13.51 -2.34
N PHE A 136 -1.26 12.91 -3.34
CA PHE A 136 -0.57 12.14 -4.38
C PHE A 136 -1.09 12.47 -5.78
N VAL A 137 -0.22 12.19 -6.75
CA VAL A 137 -0.56 12.11 -8.17
C VAL A 137 -0.06 10.79 -8.73
N GLY A 138 -0.68 10.30 -9.79
CA GLY A 138 -0.28 9.04 -10.38
C GLY A 138 -0.96 8.73 -11.69
N ALA A 139 -0.83 7.48 -12.11
CA ALA A 139 -1.51 6.95 -13.28
C ALA A 139 -1.88 5.48 -13.07
N ARG A 140 -3.02 5.11 -13.62
CA ARG A 140 -3.47 3.73 -13.70
C ARG A 140 -3.47 3.29 -15.16
N LEU A 141 -2.85 2.16 -15.43
CA LEU A 141 -2.93 1.43 -16.69
C LEU A 141 -3.86 0.25 -16.48
N THR A 142 -4.89 0.11 -17.31
CA THR A 142 -5.72 -1.09 -17.39
C THR A 142 -5.58 -1.71 -18.76
N ALA A 143 -5.50 -3.04 -18.83
CA ALA A 143 -5.36 -3.78 -20.09
C ALA A 143 -6.16 -5.09 -20.04
N ASP A 144 -6.99 -5.30 -21.03
CA ASP A 144 -7.74 -6.55 -21.21
C ASP A 144 -6.87 -7.55 -21.98
N LEU A 145 -6.12 -8.39 -21.23
CA LEU A 145 -5.16 -9.35 -21.80
C LEU A 145 -5.84 -10.43 -22.65
N THR A 146 -7.00 -10.89 -22.19
CA THR A 146 -7.84 -11.86 -22.92
C THR A 146 -9.31 -11.46 -22.78
N ASN A 147 -10.24 -12.27 -23.29
CA ASN A 147 -11.67 -12.07 -23.08
C ASN A 147 -12.14 -12.25 -21.63
N ARG A 148 -11.27 -12.76 -20.73
CA ARG A 148 -11.57 -13.03 -19.33
C ARG A 148 -10.55 -12.43 -18.36
N LEU A 149 -9.35 -12.18 -18.83
CA LEU A 149 -8.24 -11.75 -18.00
C LEU A 149 -7.96 -10.28 -18.21
N ASN A 150 -7.97 -9.50 -17.14
CA ASN A 150 -7.57 -8.10 -17.16
C ASN A 150 -6.42 -7.83 -16.17
N LEU A 151 -5.60 -6.86 -16.50
CA LEU A 151 -4.50 -6.38 -15.68
C LEU A 151 -4.75 -4.90 -15.38
N SER A 152 -4.60 -4.51 -14.12
CA SER A 152 -4.57 -3.10 -13.71
C SER A 152 -3.30 -2.82 -12.92
N VAL A 153 -2.57 -1.79 -13.32
CA VAL A 153 -1.35 -1.32 -12.66
C VAL A 153 -1.55 0.14 -12.26
N LEU A 154 -1.50 0.42 -10.98
CA LEU A 154 -1.58 1.76 -10.42
C LEU A 154 -0.21 2.16 -9.87
N THR A 155 0.27 3.36 -10.26
CA THR A 155 1.49 3.96 -9.73
C THR A 155 1.19 5.36 -9.25
N GLN A 156 1.57 5.67 -8.01
CA GLN A 156 1.32 6.95 -7.37
C GLN A 156 2.58 7.46 -6.66
N ILE A 157 2.78 8.77 -6.69
CA ILE A 157 3.83 9.48 -5.98
C ILE A 157 3.14 10.48 -5.05
N GLY A 158 3.40 10.35 -3.76
CA GLY A 158 2.89 11.23 -2.71
C GLY A 158 4.01 11.94 -1.96
N GLY A 159 3.66 12.64 -0.87
CA GLY A 159 4.62 13.42 -0.09
C GLY A 159 5.06 14.67 -0.85
N LEU A 160 4.17 15.27 -1.63
CA LEU A 160 4.44 16.49 -2.40
C LEU A 160 4.56 17.73 -1.51
N ASP A 161 4.38 17.58 -0.21
CA ASP A 161 4.58 18.62 0.78
C ASP A 161 6.06 18.71 1.21
N THR A 162 6.46 19.87 1.71
CA THR A 162 7.81 20.42 1.78
C THR A 162 8.86 19.67 2.60
N ASP A 163 8.53 18.60 3.29
CA ASP A 163 9.43 17.92 4.26
C ASP A 163 10.19 16.69 3.75
N ASN A 164 10.51 16.62 2.45
CA ASN A 164 11.40 15.60 1.84
C ASN A 164 10.98 14.11 2.01
N LYS A 165 9.77 13.81 2.41
CA LYS A 165 9.29 12.43 2.53
C LYS A 165 8.44 12.05 1.32
N LYS A 166 9.11 11.65 0.25
CA LYS A 166 8.41 11.11 -0.93
C LYS A 166 7.87 9.72 -0.61
N THR A 167 6.59 9.50 -0.90
CA THR A 167 5.94 8.19 -0.82
C THR A 167 5.70 7.67 -2.22
N HIS A 168 5.96 6.38 -2.44
CA HIS A 168 5.67 5.68 -3.69
C HIS A 168 4.68 4.55 -3.38
N ASN A 169 3.65 4.44 -4.20
CA ASN A 169 2.70 3.35 -4.12
C ASN A 169 2.57 2.70 -5.50
N HIS A 170 2.67 1.37 -5.53
CA HIS A 170 2.50 0.56 -6.72
C HIS A 170 1.54 -0.57 -6.38
N GLU A 171 0.49 -0.69 -7.18
CA GLU A 171 -0.52 -1.73 -7.02
C GLU A 171 -0.70 -2.46 -8.34
N VAL A 172 -0.81 -3.78 -8.26
CA VAL A 172 -1.04 -4.63 -9.41
C VAL A 172 -2.21 -5.54 -9.11
N TYR A 173 -3.23 -5.48 -9.95
CA TYR A 173 -4.41 -6.33 -9.86
C TYR A 173 -4.53 -7.19 -11.12
N LEU A 174 -4.82 -8.44 -10.93
CA LEU A 174 -5.17 -9.38 -11.98
C LEU A 174 -6.59 -9.84 -11.74
N GLY A 175 -7.49 -9.56 -12.67
CA GLY A 175 -8.89 -9.97 -12.63
C GLY A 175 -9.18 -11.07 -13.66
N TYR A 176 -10.05 -12.01 -13.28
CA TYR A 176 -10.51 -13.10 -14.15
C TYR A 176 -12.03 -13.18 -14.15
#